data_b9feee62bbb882dcb9e55d4430ffe1b6
#
_entry.id   b9feee62bbb882dcb9e55d4430ffe1b6
#
_cell.length_a   1.000
_cell.length_b   1.000
_cell.length_c   1.000
_cell.angle_alpha   90.00
_cell.angle_beta   90.00
_cell.angle_gamma   90.00
#
_symmetry.space_group_name_H-M   'P 1'
#
loop_
_entity.id
_entity.type
_entity.pdbx_description
1 polymer ?
#
loop_
_entity_poly.entity_id
_entity_poly.type
_entity_poly.pdbx_seq_one_letter_code
_entity_poly.pdbx_strand_id
1 'polypeptide(L)'
;MCAEQLEKHPKVSEIVLADSRLEAPKAMSARVKSDKISVVKVDATKTDDLKKLMKGTDLIIGSLPYVISKKVLDVCVETGTNYEEFSLCVENMEEFDKAHKMCEKAGITALTAMGEDPGISDCFAVSGASKLDQLIEAHVMDGDSGSAEGYEFFSLWSPVGMLEETTVPAAVCRNGKIEFVPPLHEKEFYEFPQPLGRLPVYKTSHEETYLMPRYIKGLKNADFRIAVDDNFAYTMKWIRKLGMHSLKPIDVKGVKVAPLDVVIALVPQPVELIGKVKGFAAIVVEVIGLKNGKKTMVKTWTMMSHEKAYELYSSNATGYLVGVGGAIAAELFLEGEVKKKGFVVPEQMPADKFIARLPKKGLEVKQEIKAL
;
A
#
# COMPACT_ATOMS: atom_id res chain seq x y z
N MET A 1 -7.46 -11.30 -2.89
CA MET A 1 -6.67 -11.58 -1.67
C MET A 1 -7.40 -11.10 -0.42
N CYS A 2 -7.60 -9.81 -0.17
CA CYS A 2 -8.26 -9.30 1.04
C CYS A 2 -9.61 -10.00 1.29
N ALA A 3 -10.52 -10.03 0.32
CA ALA A 3 -11.81 -10.69 0.43
C ALA A 3 -11.74 -12.20 0.77
N GLU A 4 -10.73 -12.93 0.28
CA GLU A 4 -10.52 -14.34 0.63
C GLU A 4 -10.07 -14.56 2.07
N GLN A 5 -9.34 -13.60 2.62
CA GLN A 5 -8.95 -13.62 4.03
C GLN A 5 -10.17 -13.32 4.92
N LEU A 6 -10.96 -12.31 4.52
CA LEU A 6 -12.15 -11.87 5.26
C LEU A 6 -13.29 -12.91 5.21
N GLU A 7 -13.42 -13.65 4.13
CA GLU A 7 -14.44 -14.71 4.01
C GLU A 7 -14.40 -15.70 5.17
N LYS A 8 -13.21 -16.01 5.66
CA LYS A 8 -12.98 -16.94 6.79
C LYS A 8 -13.31 -16.32 8.15
N HIS A 9 -13.52 -15.01 8.22
CA HIS A 9 -13.76 -14.33 9.49
C HIS A 9 -15.20 -14.58 9.99
N PRO A 10 -15.42 -14.96 11.28
CA PRO A 10 -16.75 -15.36 11.77
C PRO A 10 -17.77 -14.22 11.80
N LYS A 11 -17.32 -12.96 11.89
CA LYS A 11 -18.21 -11.79 11.87
C LYS A 11 -18.58 -11.32 10.46
N VAL A 12 -17.97 -11.89 9.41
CA VAL A 12 -18.31 -11.58 8.03
C VAL A 12 -19.41 -12.51 7.57
N SER A 13 -20.59 -11.96 7.32
CA SER A 13 -21.76 -12.70 6.83
C SER A 13 -21.86 -12.68 5.31
N GLU A 14 -21.45 -11.60 4.67
CA GLU A 14 -21.52 -11.42 3.21
C GLU A 14 -20.34 -10.57 2.71
N ILE A 15 -19.87 -10.89 1.51
CA ILE A 15 -18.87 -10.12 0.76
C ILE A 15 -19.39 -9.91 -0.66
N VAL A 16 -19.57 -8.65 -1.04
CA VAL A 16 -19.94 -8.27 -2.40
C VAL A 16 -18.72 -7.85 -3.17
N LEU A 17 -18.31 -8.61 -4.17
CA LEU A 17 -17.25 -8.25 -5.11
C LEU A 17 -17.83 -7.35 -6.20
N ALA A 18 -17.54 -6.06 -6.13
CA ALA A 18 -18.05 -5.06 -7.05
C ALA A 18 -16.93 -4.56 -7.98
N ASP A 19 -17.15 -4.64 -9.29
CA ASP A 19 -16.21 -4.14 -10.31
C ASP A 19 -16.98 -3.73 -11.57
N SER A 20 -16.40 -2.86 -12.35
CA SER A 20 -16.92 -2.49 -13.70
C SER A 20 -16.75 -3.63 -14.72
N ARG A 21 -15.78 -4.52 -14.49
CA ARG A 21 -15.49 -5.74 -15.25
C ARG A 21 -15.69 -6.95 -14.36
N LEU A 22 -16.38 -7.97 -14.85
CA LEU A 22 -16.80 -9.11 -14.01
C LEU A 22 -15.85 -10.31 -14.07
N GLU A 23 -14.85 -10.30 -14.94
CA GLU A 23 -13.98 -11.44 -15.20
C GLU A 23 -13.21 -11.86 -13.94
N ALA A 24 -12.49 -10.91 -13.35
CA ALA A 24 -11.67 -11.15 -12.15
C ALA A 24 -12.52 -11.48 -10.90
N PRO A 25 -13.59 -10.74 -10.55
CA PRO A 25 -14.49 -11.09 -9.47
C PRO A 25 -15.13 -12.47 -9.62
N LYS A 26 -15.59 -12.83 -10.81
CA LYS A 26 -16.17 -14.16 -11.09
C LYS A 26 -15.14 -15.28 -10.96
N ALA A 27 -13.92 -15.08 -11.47
CA ALA A 27 -12.84 -16.06 -11.33
C ALA A 27 -12.48 -16.28 -9.86
N MET A 28 -12.41 -15.22 -9.06
CA MET A 28 -12.16 -15.30 -7.63
C MET A 28 -13.31 -16.04 -6.92
N SER A 29 -14.57 -15.66 -7.14
CA SER A 29 -15.74 -16.32 -6.54
C SER A 29 -15.80 -17.82 -6.88
N ALA A 30 -15.53 -18.18 -8.13
CA ALA A 30 -15.47 -19.58 -8.58
C ALA A 30 -14.34 -20.39 -7.91
N ARG A 31 -13.22 -19.75 -7.57
CA ARG A 31 -12.10 -20.37 -6.88
C ARG A 31 -12.38 -20.58 -5.40
N VAL A 32 -12.93 -19.58 -4.73
CA VAL A 32 -13.20 -19.62 -3.27
C VAL A 32 -14.39 -20.49 -2.93
N LYS A 33 -15.42 -20.51 -3.78
CA LYS A 33 -16.64 -21.34 -3.63
C LYS A 33 -17.33 -21.15 -2.27
N SER A 34 -17.48 -19.92 -1.82
CA SER A 34 -18.14 -19.57 -0.58
C SER A 34 -19.53 -18.99 -0.84
N ASP A 35 -20.52 -19.42 -0.06
CA ASP A 35 -21.87 -18.87 -0.11
C ASP A 35 -21.98 -17.43 0.38
N LYS A 36 -20.94 -16.94 1.05
CA LYS A 36 -20.84 -15.55 1.50
C LYS A 36 -20.48 -14.57 0.37
N ILE A 37 -19.97 -15.06 -0.78
CA ILE A 37 -19.44 -14.22 -1.83
C ILE A 37 -20.45 -14.05 -2.97
N SER A 38 -20.84 -12.82 -3.23
CA SER A 38 -21.61 -12.42 -4.40
C SER A 38 -20.81 -11.49 -5.33
N VAL A 39 -21.21 -11.40 -6.60
CA VAL A 39 -20.53 -10.60 -7.61
C VAL A 39 -21.52 -9.65 -8.26
N VAL A 40 -21.22 -8.35 -8.24
CA VAL A 40 -22.08 -7.29 -8.79
C VAL A 40 -21.27 -6.40 -9.74
N LYS A 41 -21.87 -6.04 -10.89
CA LYS A 41 -21.30 -5.05 -11.80
C LYS A 41 -21.62 -3.65 -11.29
N VAL A 42 -20.59 -2.86 -10.99
CA VAL A 42 -20.72 -1.49 -10.50
C VAL A 42 -19.72 -0.60 -11.23
N ASP A 43 -20.18 0.55 -11.67
CA ASP A 43 -19.33 1.62 -12.18
C ASP A 43 -19.10 2.64 -11.04
N ALA A 44 -17.91 2.60 -10.43
CA ALA A 44 -17.56 3.47 -9.31
C ALA A 44 -17.50 4.97 -9.67
N THR A 45 -17.59 5.32 -10.96
CA THR A 45 -17.74 6.71 -11.39
C THR A 45 -19.18 7.22 -11.26
N LYS A 46 -20.15 6.31 -11.00
CA LYS A 46 -21.58 6.63 -10.89
C LYS A 46 -22.04 6.63 -9.42
N THR A 47 -22.33 7.80 -8.90
CA THR A 47 -22.76 8.00 -7.51
C THR A 47 -23.99 7.18 -7.12
N ASP A 48 -25.00 7.07 -8.00
CA ASP A 48 -26.21 6.31 -7.71
C ASP A 48 -25.95 4.80 -7.61
N ASP A 49 -25.04 4.26 -8.39
CA ASP A 49 -24.66 2.85 -8.33
C ASP A 49 -23.91 2.57 -7.02
N LEU A 50 -23.01 3.48 -6.61
CA LEU A 50 -22.32 3.40 -5.31
C LEU A 50 -23.33 3.48 -4.15
N LYS A 51 -24.26 4.41 -4.15
CA LYS A 51 -25.30 4.52 -3.09
C LYS A 51 -26.16 3.27 -2.97
N LYS A 52 -26.48 2.62 -4.08
CA LYS A 52 -27.22 1.34 -4.06
C LYS A 52 -26.36 0.22 -3.44
N LEU A 53 -25.08 0.15 -3.81
CA LEU A 53 -24.14 -0.83 -3.26
C LEU A 53 -23.94 -0.65 -1.75
N MET A 54 -23.85 0.59 -1.28
CA MET A 54 -23.56 0.91 0.12
C MET A 54 -24.76 0.72 1.05
N LYS A 55 -25.96 0.56 0.51
CA LYS A 55 -27.17 0.38 1.33
C LYS A 55 -27.12 -0.96 2.09
N GLY A 56 -26.99 -0.89 3.40
CA GLY A 56 -26.87 -2.06 4.29
C GLY A 56 -25.48 -2.67 4.35
N THR A 57 -24.48 -2.00 3.78
CA THR A 57 -23.08 -2.41 3.86
C THR A 57 -22.39 -1.75 5.06
N ASP A 58 -21.69 -2.53 5.88
CA ASP A 58 -20.99 -2.04 7.08
C ASP A 58 -19.65 -1.38 6.75
N LEU A 59 -18.93 -1.91 5.74
CA LEU A 59 -17.60 -1.49 5.34
C LEU A 59 -17.40 -1.64 3.83
N ILE A 60 -16.97 -0.59 3.17
CA ILE A 60 -16.46 -0.62 1.79
C ILE A 60 -14.95 -0.73 1.83
N ILE A 61 -14.36 -1.68 1.10
CA ILE A 61 -12.92 -1.78 0.89
C ILE A 61 -12.61 -1.40 -0.55
N GLY A 62 -11.97 -0.24 -0.72
CA GLY A 62 -11.58 0.30 -2.02
C GLY A 62 -10.22 -0.22 -2.47
N SER A 63 -10.15 -0.74 -3.71
CA SER A 63 -8.91 -1.06 -4.40
C SER A 63 -8.99 -0.41 -5.78
N LEU A 64 -8.93 0.91 -5.80
CA LEU A 64 -9.27 1.75 -6.96
C LEU A 64 -8.18 2.79 -7.19
N PRO A 65 -8.05 3.32 -8.42
CA PRO A 65 -7.21 4.49 -8.67
C PRO A 65 -7.64 5.67 -7.79
N TYR A 66 -6.68 6.45 -7.33
CA TYR A 66 -6.84 7.59 -6.43
C TYR A 66 -8.07 8.47 -6.68
N VAL A 67 -8.25 8.95 -7.92
CA VAL A 67 -9.38 9.84 -8.28
C VAL A 67 -10.75 9.19 -8.04
N ILE A 68 -10.84 7.87 -8.21
CA ILE A 68 -12.07 7.11 -7.99
C ILE A 68 -12.24 6.83 -6.49
N SER A 69 -11.17 6.49 -5.77
CA SER A 69 -11.17 6.28 -4.32
C SER A 69 -11.73 7.47 -3.58
N LYS A 70 -11.32 8.69 -3.93
CA LYS A 70 -11.85 9.93 -3.34
C LYS A 70 -13.37 10.04 -3.52
N LYS A 71 -13.89 9.74 -4.71
CA LYS A 71 -15.32 9.75 -4.96
C LYS A 71 -16.08 8.71 -4.15
N VAL A 72 -15.51 7.51 -4.01
CA VAL A 72 -16.11 6.44 -3.18
C VAL A 72 -16.15 6.88 -1.73
N LEU A 73 -15.09 7.49 -1.20
CA LEU A 73 -15.06 8.06 0.14
C LEU A 73 -16.16 9.12 0.35
N ASP A 74 -16.34 10.04 -0.61
CA ASP A 74 -17.39 11.07 -0.53
C ASP A 74 -18.78 10.43 -0.42
N VAL A 75 -19.05 9.36 -1.17
CA VAL A 75 -20.34 8.64 -1.08
C VAL A 75 -20.43 7.86 0.24
N CYS A 76 -19.34 7.31 0.77
CA CYS A 76 -19.33 6.71 2.11
C CYS A 76 -19.68 7.73 3.20
N VAL A 77 -19.16 8.95 3.10
CA VAL A 77 -19.51 10.07 4.01
C VAL A 77 -21.01 10.41 3.91
N GLU A 78 -21.56 10.49 2.69
CA GLU A 78 -22.99 10.79 2.47
C GLU A 78 -23.92 9.68 3.00
N THR A 79 -23.51 8.42 2.89
CA THR A 79 -24.35 7.26 3.28
C THR A 79 -24.12 6.81 4.72
N GLY A 80 -23.10 7.33 5.41
CA GLY A 80 -22.71 6.90 6.73
C GLY A 80 -22.05 5.51 6.76
N THR A 81 -21.47 5.04 5.62
CA THR A 81 -20.83 3.74 5.48
C THR A 81 -19.34 3.88 5.82
N ASN A 82 -18.77 2.93 6.59
CA ASN A 82 -17.33 2.95 6.87
C ASN A 82 -16.54 2.60 5.61
N TYR A 83 -15.29 3.07 5.56
CA TYR A 83 -14.42 2.93 4.40
C TYR A 83 -13.07 2.36 4.77
N GLU A 84 -12.45 1.62 3.88
CA GLU A 84 -11.07 1.17 3.95
C GLU A 84 -10.42 1.23 2.57
N GLU A 85 -9.13 1.57 2.53
CA GLU A 85 -8.31 1.52 1.31
C GLU A 85 -6.85 1.25 1.62
N PHE A 86 -6.10 0.84 0.60
CA PHE A 86 -4.71 0.40 0.74
C PHE A 86 -3.68 1.51 0.61
N SER A 87 -4.07 2.68 0.10
CA SER A 87 -3.24 3.89 -0.02
C SER A 87 -3.96 5.10 0.58
N LEU A 88 -3.44 6.31 0.40
CA LEU A 88 -4.16 7.54 0.74
C LEU A 88 -4.99 8.04 -0.45
N CYS A 89 -6.27 8.32 -0.27
CA CYS A 89 -7.14 8.95 -1.27
C CYS A 89 -7.11 10.47 -1.22
N VAL A 90 -5.99 11.07 -0.85
CA VAL A 90 -5.80 12.52 -0.71
C VAL A 90 -4.42 12.93 -1.24
N GLU A 91 -4.35 14.12 -1.88
CA GLU A 91 -3.13 14.58 -2.55
C GLU A 91 -2.08 15.13 -1.58
N ASN A 92 -2.50 15.58 -0.40
CA ASN A 92 -1.62 16.23 0.56
C ASN A 92 -2.24 16.22 1.97
N MET A 93 -1.45 16.62 2.97
CA MET A 93 -1.86 16.58 4.37
C MET A 93 -2.94 17.61 4.73
N GLU A 94 -3.15 18.67 3.93
CA GLU A 94 -4.28 19.60 4.12
C GLU A 94 -5.60 18.93 3.71
N GLU A 95 -5.60 18.22 2.59
CA GLU A 95 -6.76 17.42 2.19
C GLU A 95 -7.02 16.26 3.15
N PHE A 96 -5.97 15.62 3.67
CA PHE A 96 -6.08 14.62 4.72
C PHE A 96 -6.86 15.14 5.93
N ASP A 97 -6.50 16.33 6.42
CA ASP A 97 -7.18 16.94 7.58
C ASP A 97 -8.63 17.31 7.28
N LYS A 98 -8.94 17.74 6.05
CA LYS A 98 -10.32 18.01 5.60
C LYS A 98 -11.14 16.72 5.54
N ALA A 99 -10.61 15.67 4.90
CA ALA A 99 -11.28 14.38 4.77
C ALA A 99 -11.48 13.71 6.14
N HIS A 100 -10.47 13.78 7.02
CA HIS A 100 -10.59 13.31 8.40
C HIS A 100 -11.80 13.94 9.11
N LYS A 101 -11.91 15.28 9.08
CA LYS A 101 -13.04 16.01 9.68
C LYS A 101 -14.39 15.69 9.04
N MET A 102 -14.42 15.47 7.72
CA MET A 102 -15.64 15.06 7.02
C MET A 102 -16.13 13.69 7.51
N CYS A 103 -15.26 12.71 7.60
CA CYS A 103 -15.55 11.37 8.09
C CYS A 103 -15.95 11.40 9.58
N GLU A 104 -15.24 12.18 10.41
CA GLU A 104 -15.56 12.35 11.83
C GLU A 104 -16.96 12.93 12.02
N LYS A 105 -17.32 13.99 11.28
CA LYS A 105 -18.64 14.61 11.29
C LYS A 105 -19.74 13.65 10.83
N ALA A 106 -19.46 12.81 9.86
CA ALA A 106 -20.38 11.78 9.38
C ALA A 106 -20.50 10.58 10.33
N GLY A 107 -19.64 10.49 11.35
CA GLY A 107 -19.61 9.39 12.32
C GLY A 107 -19.06 8.08 11.74
N ILE A 108 -18.35 8.12 10.62
CA ILE A 108 -17.74 6.95 10.01
C ILE A 108 -16.26 6.80 10.39
N THR A 109 -15.76 5.58 10.29
CA THR A 109 -14.33 5.27 10.35
C THR A 109 -13.85 5.02 8.93
N ALA A 110 -12.79 5.70 8.52
CA ALA A 110 -12.11 5.47 7.26
C ALA A 110 -10.69 4.97 7.57
N LEU A 111 -10.47 3.67 7.38
CA LEU A 111 -9.16 3.02 7.49
C LEU A 111 -8.41 3.34 6.19
N THR A 112 -7.44 4.19 6.24
CA THR A 112 -6.69 4.61 5.05
C THR A 112 -5.24 4.18 5.15
N ALA A 113 -4.60 3.90 4.02
CA ALA A 113 -3.22 3.43 3.98
C ALA A 113 -3.02 2.03 4.61
N MET A 114 -3.99 1.10 4.45
CA MET A 114 -4.01 -0.21 5.11
C MET A 114 -3.51 -1.33 4.19
N GLY A 115 -2.34 -1.16 3.60
CA GLY A 115 -1.73 -2.14 2.69
C GLY A 115 -0.51 -2.85 3.26
N GLU A 116 0.48 -2.97 2.40
CA GLU A 116 1.83 -3.47 2.70
C GLU A 116 2.69 -2.33 3.24
N ASP A 117 2.88 -1.33 2.40
CA ASP A 117 3.52 -0.05 2.58
C ASP A 117 2.73 1.01 1.76
N PRO A 118 2.02 1.88 2.47
CA PRO A 118 1.81 1.92 3.92
C PRO A 118 0.91 0.79 4.45
N GLY A 119 1.07 0.47 5.75
CA GLY A 119 0.25 -0.52 6.45
C GLY A 119 1.05 -1.43 7.36
N ILE A 120 1.56 -2.55 6.82
CA ILE A 120 2.44 -3.47 7.57
C ILE A 120 3.70 -2.74 8.00
N SER A 121 4.30 -1.92 7.13
CA SER A 121 5.48 -1.11 7.39
C SER A 121 5.31 -0.20 8.60
N ASP A 122 4.22 0.54 8.67
CA ASP A 122 3.95 1.48 9.76
C ASP A 122 3.69 0.77 11.08
N CYS A 123 2.98 -0.36 11.06
CA CYS A 123 2.80 -1.20 12.24
C CYS A 123 4.15 -1.72 12.77
N PHE A 124 5.10 -2.05 11.87
CA PHE A 124 6.47 -2.41 12.26
C PHE A 124 7.21 -1.22 12.85
N ALA A 125 7.05 -0.02 12.28
CA ALA A 125 7.65 1.21 12.80
C ALA A 125 7.13 1.54 14.21
N VAL A 126 5.81 1.46 14.44
CA VAL A 126 5.20 1.67 15.77
C VAL A 126 5.72 0.64 16.77
N SER A 127 5.75 -0.65 16.40
CA SER A 127 6.28 -1.71 17.25
C SER A 127 7.76 -1.52 17.56
N GLY A 128 8.57 -1.12 16.56
CA GLY A 128 9.98 -0.79 16.76
C GLY A 128 10.19 0.39 17.71
N ALA A 129 9.42 1.46 17.49
CA ALA A 129 9.46 2.67 18.30
C ALA A 129 9.14 2.41 19.77
N SER A 130 8.18 1.53 20.05
CA SER A 130 7.79 1.18 21.44
C SER A 130 8.89 0.51 22.26
N LYS A 131 9.96 0.04 21.62
CA LYS A 131 11.09 -0.64 22.26
C LYS A 131 12.27 0.27 22.58
N LEU A 132 12.19 1.54 22.23
CA LEU A 132 13.23 2.55 22.37
C LEU A 132 12.78 3.65 23.32
N ASP A 133 13.72 4.20 24.09
CA ASP A 133 13.45 5.26 25.07
C ASP A 133 13.37 6.64 24.38
N GLN A 134 14.13 6.82 23.29
CA GLN A 134 14.15 8.04 22.46
C GLN A 134 14.30 7.66 21.01
N LEU A 135 13.51 8.26 20.15
CA LEU A 135 13.55 8.02 18.70
C LEU A 135 14.47 9.01 17.99
N ILE A 136 15.14 8.54 16.96
CA ILE A 136 16.02 9.35 16.09
C ILE A 136 15.52 9.29 14.66
N GLU A 137 15.38 8.09 14.10
CA GLU A 137 15.04 7.88 12.70
C GLU A 137 14.29 6.57 12.47
N ALA A 138 13.50 6.52 11.41
CA ALA A 138 12.84 5.33 10.91
C ALA A 138 12.99 5.24 9.39
N HIS A 139 13.35 4.07 8.90
CA HIS A 139 13.56 3.78 7.48
C HIS A 139 12.71 2.60 7.08
N VAL A 140 11.94 2.78 6.01
CA VAL A 140 11.20 1.70 5.34
C VAL A 140 11.96 1.31 4.08
N MET A 141 12.23 0.03 3.90
CA MET A 141 12.83 -0.54 2.70
C MET A 141 11.86 -1.56 2.12
N ASP A 142 11.29 -1.25 0.98
CA ASP A 142 10.55 -2.18 0.13
C ASP A 142 11.54 -2.91 -0.78
N GLY A 143 11.67 -4.20 -0.60
CA GLY A 143 12.59 -5.07 -1.32
C GLY A 143 11.86 -6.01 -2.25
N ASP A 144 12.13 -5.91 -3.55
CA ASP A 144 11.60 -6.85 -4.52
C ASP A 144 12.71 -7.37 -5.45
N SER A 145 12.75 -8.68 -5.63
CA SER A 145 13.65 -9.37 -6.56
C SER A 145 12.91 -10.03 -7.71
N GLY A 146 11.68 -9.58 -7.98
CA GLY A 146 10.80 -10.14 -9.00
C GLY A 146 11.44 -10.15 -10.39
N SER A 147 11.37 -11.30 -11.05
CA SER A 147 11.74 -11.46 -12.44
C SER A 147 10.68 -12.25 -13.19
N ALA A 148 10.46 -11.94 -14.46
CA ALA A 148 9.49 -12.63 -15.30
C ALA A 148 10.10 -12.90 -16.67
N GLU A 149 10.17 -14.15 -17.07
CA GLU A 149 10.76 -14.53 -18.37
C GLU A 149 9.97 -13.92 -19.55
N GLY A 150 10.69 -13.29 -20.45
CA GLY A 150 10.09 -12.59 -21.61
C GLY A 150 9.64 -11.15 -21.33
N TYR A 151 9.85 -10.64 -20.12
CA TYR A 151 9.50 -9.27 -19.74
C TYR A 151 10.75 -8.56 -19.18
N GLU A 152 11.31 -7.65 -19.97
CA GLU A 152 12.48 -6.84 -19.56
C GLU A 152 12.08 -5.67 -18.64
N PHE A 153 10.83 -5.24 -18.74
CA PHE A 153 10.27 -4.15 -17.94
C PHE A 153 8.82 -4.46 -17.59
N PHE A 154 8.47 -4.39 -16.32
CA PHE A 154 7.11 -4.61 -15.82
C PHE A 154 6.92 -3.96 -14.44
N SER A 155 5.68 -3.87 -14.00
CA SER A 155 5.32 -3.48 -12.64
C SER A 155 4.59 -4.61 -11.93
N LEU A 156 4.85 -4.77 -10.64
CA LEU A 156 4.17 -5.75 -9.78
C LEU A 156 2.90 -5.18 -9.13
N TRP A 157 2.73 -3.86 -9.21
CA TRP A 157 1.54 -3.13 -8.78
C TRP A 157 0.98 -2.28 -9.93
N SER A 158 0.08 -1.36 -9.63
CA SER A 158 -0.53 -0.49 -10.65
C SER A 158 0.54 0.26 -11.47
N PRO A 159 0.55 0.15 -12.82
CA PRO A 159 1.46 0.96 -13.64
C PRO A 159 1.31 2.47 -13.42
N VAL A 160 0.11 2.94 -13.06
CA VAL A 160 -0.11 4.35 -12.69
C VAL A 160 0.62 4.68 -11.40
N GLY A 161 0.42 3.88 -10.34
CA GLY A 161 1.12 4.05 -9.06
C GLY A 161 2.64 4.00 -9.23
N MET A 162 3.15 3.01 -9.98
CA MET A 162 4.57 2.92 -10.30
C MET A 162 5.12 4.23 -10.89
N LEU A 163 4.40 4.83 -11.84
CA LEU A 163 4.83 6.08 -12.46
C LEU A 163 4.72 7.27 -11.51
N GLU A 164 3.66 7.35 -10.71
CA GLU A 164 3.48 8.40 -9.70
C GLU A 164 4.60 8.35 -8.66
N GLU A 165 4.87 7.21 -8.06
CA GLU A 165 5.91 7.05 -7.03
C GLU A 165 7.33 7.33 -7.54
N THR A 166 7.63 6.95 -8.78
CA THR A 166 8.99 6.97 -9.31
C THR A 166 9.32 8.17 -10.21
N THR A 167 8.33 9.02 -10.54
CA THR A 167 8.55 10.21 -11.38
C THR A 167 8.35 11.54 -10.66
N VAL A 168 7.65 11.56 -9.52
CA VAL A 168 7.48 12.77 -8.70
C VAL A 168 8.60 12.90 -7.65
N PRO A 169 8.86 14.12 -7.13
CA PRO A 169 9.85 14.30 -6.06
C PRO A 169 9.52 13.44 -4.84
N ALA A 170 10.51 12.72 -4.34
CA ALA A 170 10.39 11.90 -3.15
C ALA A 170 10.38 12.77 -1.89
N ALA A 171 9.41 12.58 -1.02
CA ALA A 171 9.41 13.19 0.30
C ALA A 171 10.38 12.48 1.24
N VAL A 172 11.07 13.25 2.06
CA VAL A 172 11.88 12.74 3.18
C VAL A 172 11.63 13.64 4.40
N CYS A 173 11.53 13.06 5.57
CA CYS A 173 11.49 13.85 6.80
C CYS A 173 12.90 13.99 7.37
N ARG A 174 13.39 15.23 7.53
CA ARG A 174 14.69 15.54 8.15
C ARG A 174 14.49 16.55 9.26
N ASN A 175 14.95 16.23 10.46
CA ASN A 175 14.79 17.07 11.65
C ASN A 175 13.34 17.55 11.89
N GLY A 176 12.36 16.69 11.62
CA GLY A 176 10.93 16.97 11.77
C GLY A 176 10.33 17.85 10.65
N LYS A 177 11.05 18.07 9.56
CA LYS A 177 10.57 18.81 8.39
C LYS A 177 10.54 17.93 7.16
N ILE A 178 9.47 18.06 6.38
CA ILE A 178 9.39 17.39 5.08
C ILE A 178 10.20 18.20 4.06
N GLU A 179 11.10 17.52 3.40
CA GLU A 179 11.90 18.00 2.29
C GLU A 179 11.64 17.12 1.06
N PHE A 180 11.88 17.67 -0.13
CA PHE A 180 11.69 16.92 -1.38
C PHE A 180 13.03 16.74 -2.07
N VAL A 181 13.34 15.50 -2.41
CA VAL A 181 14.52 15.13 -3.21
C VAL A 181 14.07 14.63 -4.59
N PRO A 182 14.93 14.68 -5.62
CA PRO A 182 14.56 14.14 -6.93
C PRO A 182 14.18 12.67 -6.83
N PRO A 183 13.18 12.20 -7.61
CA PRO A 183 12.77 10.79 -7.57
C PRO A 183 13.90 9.87 -8.03
N LEU A 184 13.96 8.69 -7.46
CA LEU A 184 15.02 7.69 -7.68
C LEU A 184 16.43 8.29 -7.49
N HIS A 185 16.55 9.19 -6.51
CA HIS A 185 17.81 9.82 -6.14
C HIS A 185 18.48 9.08 -4.97
N GLU A 186 19.78 9.33 -4.78
CA GLU A 186 20.55 8.74 -3.69
C GLU A 186 20.52 7.20 -3.72
N LYS A 187 20.98 6.62 -4.87
CA LYS A 187 21.16 5.16 -4.95
C LYS A 187 22.08 4.69 -3.83
N GLU A 188 21.57 3.77 -3.04
CA GLU A 188 22.32 3.06 -2.03
C GLU A 188 22.21 1.54 -2.29
N PHE A 189 22.99 0.75 -1.55
CA PHE A 189 22.82 -0.69 -1.52
C PHE A 189 22.40 -1.10 -0.13
N TYR A 190 21.30 -1.85 -0.05
CA TYR A 190 20.81 -2.38 1.22
C TYR A 190 20.91 -3.91 1.25
N GLU A 191 21.31 -4.43 2.43
CA GLU A 191 21.40 -5.88 2.65
C GLU A 191 20.08 -6.38 3.22
N PHE A 192 19.20 -6.79 2.31
CA PHE A 192 17.94 -7.41 2.71
C PHE A 192 18.17 -8.80 3.32
N PRO A 193 17.25 -9.27 4.18
CA PRO A 193 17.30 -10.66 4.64
C PRO A 193 17.30 -11.64 3.48
N GLN A 194 18.04 -12.76 3.65
CA GLN A 194 18.05 -13.82 2.66
C GLN A 194 16.62 -14.37 2.45
N PRO A 195 16.20 -14.67 1.21
CA PRO A 195 17.06 -14.85 0.01
C PRO A 195 17.21 -13.61 -0.89
N LEU A 196 16.65 -12.42 -0.54
CA LEU A 196 16.81 -11.24 -1.37
C LEU A 196 18.27 -10.77 -1.48
N GLY A 197 19.00 -10.75 -0.35
CA GLY A 197 20.40 -10.31 -0.33
C GLY A 197 20.58 -8.82 -0.64
N ARG A 198 21.70 -8.47 -1.29
CA ARG A 198 22.09 -7.08 -1.54
C ARG A 198 21.43 -6.51 -2.79
N LEU A 199 20.54 -5.55 -2.62
CA LEU A 199 19.84 -4.87 -3.71
C LEU A 199 20.12 -3.36 -3.73
N PRO A 200 20.11 -2.71 -4.90
CA PRO A 200 20.10 -1.26 -4.98
C PRO A 200 18.74 -0.74 -4.52
N VAL A 201 18.76 0.32 -3.70
CA VAL A 201 17.55 1.00 -3.21
C VAL A 201 17.60 2.47 -3.53
N TYR A 202 16.42 3.04 -3.77
CA TYR A 202 16.26 4.45 -4.13
C TYR A 202 15.12 5.07 -3.34
N LYS A 203 15.25 6.37 -3.02
CA LYS A 203 14.14 7.12 -2.42
C LYS A 203 13.06 7.41 -3.45
N THR A 204 11.83 7.12 -3.07
CA THR A 204 10.61 7.41 -3.84
C THR A 204 9.60 8.15 -2.98
N SER A 205 8.57 8.71 -3.60
CA SER A 205 7.48 9.35 -2.87
C SER A 205 6.60 8.28 -2.23
N HIS A 206 6.42 8.37 -0.91
CA HIS A 206 5.59 7.40 -0.19
C HIS A 206 5.00 8.01 1.08
N GLU A 207 3.86 7.50 1.53
CA GLU A 207 3.02 8.05 2.59
C GLU A 207 3.65 7.99 3.98
N GLU A 208 4.46 6.97 4.28
CA GLU A 208 5.14 6.78 5.56
C GLU A 208 6.02 7.98 5.93
N THR A 209 6.57 8.66 4.93
CA THR A 209 7.42 9.84 5.17
C THR A 209 6.66 11.00 5.78
N TYR A 210 5.34 11.05 5.59
CA TYR A 210 4.44 12.06 6.20
C TYR A 210 3.75 11.52 7.45
N LEU A 211 3.33 10.25 7.44
CA LEU A 211 2.50 9.67 8.47
C LEU A 211 3.32 9.30 9.71
N MET A 212 4.45 8.60 9.55
CA MET A 212 5.28 8.20 10.69
C MET A 212 5.73 9.39 11.56
N PRO A 213 6.29 10.51 11.02
CA PRO A 213 6.67 11.65 11.87
C PRO A 213 5.48 12.34 12.53
N ARG A 214 4.30 12.26 11.94
CA ARG A 214 3.08 12.87 12.47
C ARG A 214 2.50 12.07 13.64
N TYR A 215 2.53 10.75 13.56
CA TYR A 215 1.85 9.87 14.51
C TYR A 215 2.79 9.15 15.48
N ILE A 216 4.06 8.98 15.13
CA ILE A 216 5.08 8.39 16.02
C ILE A 216 5.81 9.51 16.76
N LYS A 217 5.36 9.79 17.97
CA LYS A 217 5.86 10.91 18.78
C LYS A 217 7.37 10.83 19.02
N GLY A 218 8.08 11.90 18.65
CA GLY A 218 9.52 12.03 18.85
C GLY A 218 10.37 11.58 17.68
N LEU A 219 9.78 11.01 16.64
CA LEU A 219 10.48 10.67 15.40
C LEU A 219 10.84 11.97 14.66
N LYS A 220 12.10 12.10 14.25
CA LYS A 220 12.63 13.31 13.60
C LYS A 220 13.05 13.08 12.16
N ASN A 221 13.41 11.86 11.81
CA ASN A 221 13.86 11.52 10.47
C ASN A 221 13.10 10.28 9.99
N ALA A 222 12.61 10.32 8.76
CA ALA A 222 11.94 9.21 8.13
C ALA A 222 12.15 9.25 6.62
N ASP A 223 12.37 8.11 6.02
CA ASP A 223 12.38 7.95 4.58
C ASP A 223 11.84 6.57 4.15
N PHE A 224 11.43 6.51 2.90
CA PHE A 224 11.02 5.30 2.22
C PHE A 224 11.96 5.04 1.04
N ARG A 225 12.32 3.78 0.83
CA ARG A 225 13.22 3.34 -0.23
C ARG A 225 12.70 2.08 -0.87
N ILE A 226 12.63 2.09 -2.20
CA ILE A 226 12.25 0.93 -3.00
C ILE A 226 13.48 0.28 -3.64
N ALA A 227 13.53 -1.04 -3.64
CA ALA A 227 14.51 -1.79 -4.40
C ALA A 227 14.05 -1.94 -5.85
N VAL A 228 14.76 -1.29 -6.76
CA VAL A 228 14.57 -1.45 -8.19
C VAL A 228 15.94 -1.57 -8.87
N ASP A 229 16.01 -2.32 -9.96
CA ASP A 229 17.25 -2.46 -10.69
C ASP A 229 17.65 -1.20 -11.48
N ASP A 230 18.87 -1.18 -11.99
CA ASP A 230 19.39 -0.04 -12.72
C ASP A 230 18.65 0.19 -14.05
N ASN A 231 18.16 -0.85 -14.69
CA ASN A 231 17.39 -0.75 -15.93
C ASN A 231 16.05 -0.07 -15.69
N PHE A 232 15.35 -0.46 -14.61
CA PHE A 232 14.12 0.19 -14.18
C PHE A 232 14.36 1.68 -13.86
N ALA A 233 15.33 1.98 -13.00
CA ALA A 233 15.65 3.37 -12.61
C ALA A 233 16.04 4.24 -13.82
N TYR A 234 16.77 3.69 -14.78
CA TYR A 234 17.14 4.36 -16.01
C TYR A 234 15.94 4.63 -16.91
N THR A 235 15.06 3.66 -17.07
CA THR A 235 13.82 3.78 -17.86
C THR A 235 12.90 4.86 -17.27
N MET A 236 12.67 4.87 -15.96
CA MET A 236 11.88 5.90 -15.30
C MET A 236 12.47 7.29 -15.47
N LYS A 237 13.78 7.43 -15.40
CA LYS A 237 14.48 8.70 -15.66
C LYS A 237 14.24 9.22 -17.08
N TRP A 238 14.16 8.35 -18.08
CA TRP A 238 13.85 8.75 -19.46
C TRP A 238 12.39 9.10 -19.65
N ILE A 239 11.48 8.31 -19.10
CA ILE A 239 10.04 8.61 -19.09
C ILE A 239 9.80 10.02 -18.52
N ARG A 240 10.43 10.34 -17.40
CA ARG A 240 10.34 11.66 -16.78
C ARG A 240 10.96 12.75 -17.66
N LYS A 241 12.19 12.57 -18.17
CA LYS A 241 12.89 13.55 -19.00
C LYS A 241 12.13 13.91 -20.28
N LEU A 242 11.45 12.94 -20.89
CA LEU A 242 10.64 13.13 -22.08
C LEU A 242 9.23 13.69 -21.79
N GLY A 243 8.85 13.81 -20.50
CA GLY A 243 7.51 14.23 -20.09
C GLY A 243 6.43 13.18 -20.36
N MET A 244 6.82 11.90 -20.52
CA MET A 244 5.89 10.80 -20.80
C MET A 244 5.00 10.43 -19.60
N HIS A 245 5.31 10.95 -18.40
CA HIS A 245 4.48 10.83 -17.20
C HIS A 245 3.33 11.87 -17.15
N SER A 246 3.22 12.74 -18.16
CA SER A 246 2.24 13.83 -18.16
C SER A 246 0.84 13.34 -18.57
N LEU A 247 -0.17 13.72 -17.77
CA LEU A 247 -1.58 13.60 -18.15
C LEU A 247 -2.05 14.70 -19.09
N LYS A 248 -1.25 15.76 -19.31
CA LYS A 248 -1.61 16.85 -20.21
C LYS A 248 -1.55 16.39 -21.67
N PRO A 249 -2.70 16.36 -22.40
CA PRO A 249 -2.71 15.88 -23.77
C PRO A 249 -1.84 16.73 -24.71
N ILE A 250 -1.10 16.06 -25.58
CA ILE A 250 -0.33 16.63 -26.69
C ILE A 250 -1.00 16.28 -28.02
N ASP A 251 -0.73 17.07 -29.06
CA ASP A 251 -1.22 16.76 -30.40
C ASP A 251 -0.25 15.79 -31.09
N VAL A 252 -0.78 14.63 -31.52
CA VAL A 252 -0.05 13.65 -32.31
C VAL A 252 -0.82 13.43 -33.62
N LYS A 253 -0.39 14.10 -34.70
CA LYS A 253 -1.03 14.04 -36.03
C LYS A 253 -2.53 14.33 -36.00
N GLY A 254 -2.94 15.33 -35.22
CA GLY A 254 -4.34 15.75 -35.08
C GLY A 254 -5.15 15.00 -34.02
N VAL A 255 -4.56 14.03 -33.33
CA VAL A 255 -5.19 13.31 -32.21
C VAL A 255 -4.62 13.82 -30.88
N LYS A 256 -5.50 14.17 -29.92
CA LYS A 256 -5.09 14.54 -28.58
C LYS A 256 -4.84 13.28 -27.74
N VAL A 257 -3.60 13.09 -27.29
CA VAL A 257 -3.15 11.92 -26.53
C VAL A 257 -2.42 12.37 -25.28
N ALA A 258 -2.80 11.86 -24.12
CA ALA A 258 -1.99 12.03 -22.90
C ALA A 258 -0.79 11.08 -22.98
N PRO A 259 0.47 11.58 -22.82
CA PRO A 259 1.65 10.72 -22.90
C PRO A 259 1.63 9.58 -21.89
N LEU A 260 1.13 9.82 -20.68
CA LEU A 260 0.99 8.81 -19.64
C LEU A 260 0.11 7.62 -20.09
N ASP A 261 -0.99 7.88 -20.79
CA ASP A 261 -1.90 6.83 -21.27
C ASP A 261 -1.19 5.86 -22.23
N VAL A 262 -0.26 6.40 -23.05
CA VAL A 262 0.55 5.57 -23.95
C VAL A 262 1.51 4.67 -23.16
N VAL A 263 2.19 5.22 -22.14
CA VAL A 263 3.09 4.42 -21.29
C VAL A 263 2.32 3.32 -20.58
N ILE A 264 1.18 3.65 -19.95
CA ILE A 264 0.34 2.66 -19.25
C ILE A 264 -0.14 1.55 -20.18
N ALA A 265 -0.49 1.90 -21.43
CA ALA A 265 -0.93 0.91 -22.41
C ALA A 265 0.18 -0.02 -22.91
N LEU A 266 1.46 0.39 -22.79
CA LEU A 266 2.63 -0.39 -23.21
C LEU A 266 3.21 -1.24 -22.06
N VAL A 267 3.05 -0.82 -20.83
CA VAL A 267 3.53 -1.59 -19.66
C VAL A 267 2.65 -2.81 -19.46
N PRO A 268 3.25 -4.03 -19.32
CA PRO A 268 2.49 -5.23 -19.02
C PRO A 268 1.64 -5.03 -17.74
N GLN A 269 0.37 -5.38 -17.84
CA GLN A 269 -0.53 -5.25 -16.70
C GLN A 269 -0.23 -6.35 -15.67
N PRO A 270 -0.32 -6.09 -14.35
CA PRO A 270 -0.03 -7.10 -13.31
C PRO A 270 -0.79 -8.43 -13.50
N VAL A 271 -1.99 -8.37 -14.07
CA VAL A 271 -2.79 -9.59 -14.39
C VAL A 271 -2.13 -10.49 -15.43
N GLU A 272 -1.36 -9.92 -16.35
CA GLU A 272 -0.63 -10.67 -17.39
C GLU A 272 0.60 -11.41 -16.82
N LEU A 273 1.06 -10.97 -15.67
CA LEU A 273 2.24 -11.49 -14.97
C LEU A 273 1.89 -12.56 -13.93
N ILE A 274 0.59 -12.80 -13.67
CA ILE A 274 0.14 -13.80 -12.71
C ILE A 274 0.72 -15.17 -13.05
N GLY A 275 1.44 -15.78 -12.11
CA GLY A 275 2.11 -17.08 -12.25
C GLY A 275 3.41 -17.07 -13.05
N LYS A 276 3.86 -15.91 -13.55
CA LYS A 276 5.11 -15.78 -14.32
C LYS A 276 6.26 -15.17 -13.50
N VAL A 277 5.93 -14.47 -12.43
CA VAL A 277 6.93 -13.79 -11.58
C VAL A 277 7.57 -14.78 -10.63
N LYS A 278 8.90 -14.74 -10.53
CA LYS A 278 9.71 -15.50 -9.59
C LYS A 278 10.51 -14.54 -8.72
N GLY A 279 10.80 -14.96 -7.50
CA GLY A 279 11.56 -14.15 -6.55
C GLY A 279 10.75 -13.83 -5.29
N PHE A 280 11.12 -12.78 -4.59
CA PHE A 280 10.56 -12.42 -3.28
C PHE A 280 10.26 -10.94 -3.19
N ALA A 281 9.18 -10.60 -2.51
CA ALA A 281 8.92 -9.27 -1.97
C ALA A 281 9.08 -9.27 -0.45
N ALA A 282 9.60 -8.19 0.12
CA ALA A 282 9.83 -8.04 1.55
C ALA A 282 9.69 -6.60 2.01
N ILE A 283 9.03 -6.40 3.12
CA ILE A 283 9.05 -5.13 3.85
C ILE A 283 9.98 -5.24 5.03
N VAL A 284 10.95 -4.33 5.08
CA VAL A 284 11.91 -4.19 6.16
C VAL A 284 11.81 -2.80 6.75
N VAL A 285 11.67 -2.71 8.06
CA VAL A 285 11.61 -1.43 8.78
C VAL A 285 12.71 -1.39 9.84
N GLU A 286 13.52 -0.34 9.80
CA GLU A 286 14.55 -0.05 10.79
C GLU A 286 14.16 1.19 11.59
N VAL A 287 13.97 1.03 12.90
CA VAL A 287 13.74 2.15 13.82
C VAL A 287 14.99 2.31 14.68
N ILE A 288 15.59 3.48 14.65
CA ILE A 288 16.84 3.79 15.34
C ILE A 288 16.59 4.85 16.42
N GLY A 289 17.14 4.60 17.58
CA GLY A 289 16.98 5.49 18.72
C GLY A 289 17.94 5.16 19.85
N LEU A 290 17.61 5.62 21.06
CA LEU A 290 18.34 5.26 22.26
C LEU A 290 17.55 4.24 23.08
N LYS A 291 18.25 3.24 23.60
CA LYS A 291 17.75 2.28 24.58
C LYS A 291 18.77 2.18 25.72
N ASN A 292 18.36 2.54 26.94
CA ASN A 292 19.26 2.63 28.09
C ASN A 292 20.52 3.48 27.80
N GLY A 293 20.33 4.61 27.09
CA GLY A 293 21.41 5.54 26.70
C GLY A 293 22.32 5.06 25.56
N LYS A 294 22.10 3.87 24.99
CA LYS A 294 22.88 3.33 23.86
C LYS A 294 22.11 3.47 22.55
N LYS A 295 22.80 3.91 21.48
CA LYS A 295 22.22 3.92 20.14
C LYS A 295 21.85 2.49 19.73
N THR A 296 20.60 2.26 19.41
CA THR A 296 20.03 0.93 19.19
C THR A 296 19.13 0.98 17.96
N MET A 297 19.20 -0.05 17.14
CA MET A 297 18.32 -0.29 16.00
C MET A 297 17.37 -1.45 16.32
N VAL A 298 16.10 -1.26 16.04
CA VAL A 298 15.09 -2.32 15.97
C VAL A 298 14.75 -2.53 14.51
N LYS A 299 15.13 -3.69 13.95
CA LYS A 299 14.85 -4.10 12.58
C LYS A 299 13.74 -5.14 12.59
N THR A 300 12.63 -4.87 11.90
CA THR A 300 11.48 -5.78 11.78
C THR A 300 11.20 -6.01 10.30
N TRP A 301 10.90 -7.27 9.92
CA TRP A 301 10.62 -7.58 8.53
C TRP A 301 9.68 -8.78 8.37
N THR A 302 9.07 -8.83 7.20
CA THR A 302 8.38 -10.00 6.65
C THR A 302 8.67 -10.11 5.16
N MET A 303 8.47 -11.29 4.59
CA MET A 303 8.67 -11.54 3.16
C MET A 303 7.75 -12.64 2.64
N MET A 304 7.51 -12.63 1.33
CA MET A 304 6.75 -13.63 0.61
C MET A 304 7.41 -13.93 -0.74
N SER A 305 7.42 -15.19 -1.18
CA SER A 305 7.81 -15.52 -2.55
C SER A 305 6.64 -15.31 -3.52
N HIS A 306 6.94 -14.81 -4.72
CA HIS A 306 5.92 -14.62 -5.76
C HIS A 306 5.27 -15.94 -6.17
N GLU A 307 6.05 -17.00 -6.29
CA GLU A 307 5.55 -18.34 -6.64
C GLU A 307 4.60 -18.87 -5.57
N LYS A 308 4.96 -18.74 -4.29
CA LYS A 308 4.12 -19.19 -3.18
C LYS A 308 2.83 -18.38 -3.07
N ALA A 309 2.90 -17.08 -3.26
CA ALA A 309 1.72 -16.21 -3.28
C ALA A 309 0.77 -16.60 -4.42
N TYR A 310 1.33 -16.95 -5.58
CA TYR A 310 0.54 -17.43 -6.70
C TYR A 310 -0.12 -18.78 -6.42
N GLU A 311 0.62 -19.76 -5.90
CA GLU A 311 0.09 -21.09 -5.53
C GLU A 311 -1.08 -20.97 -4.55
N LEU A 312 -0.94 -20.12 -3.53
CA LEU A 312 -1.94 -20.00 -2.47
C LEU A 312 -3.17 -19.22 -2.91
N TYR A 313 -3.00 -18.14 -3.70
CA TYR A 313 -4.05 -17.14 -3.90
C TYR A 313 -4.12 -16.56 -5.31
N SER A 314 -3.37 -17.10 -6.26
CA SER A 314 -3.28 -16.57 -7.64
C SER A 314 -2.92 -15.08 -7.67
N SER A 315 -1.98 -14.66 -6.83
CA SER A 315 -1.47 -13.29 -6.70
C SER A 315 0.06 -13.29 -6.72
N ASN A 316 0.69 -12.19 -7.07
CA ASN A 316 2.09 -11.98 -6.77
C ASN A 316 2.31 -11.66 -5.27
N ALA A 317 3.56 -11.61 -4.81
CA ALA A 317 3.87 -11.37 -3.41
C ALA A 317 3.43 -9.98 -2.93
N THR A 318 3.64 -8.92 -3.73
CA THR A 318 3.19 -7.55 -3.44
C THR A 318 1.67 -7.49 -3.23
N GLY A 319 0.87 -8.03 -4.18
CA GLY A 319 -0.59 -8.10 -4.02
C GLY A 319 -1.03 -8.99 -2.84
N TYR A 320 -0.20 -9.97 -2.45
CA TYR A 320 -0.42 -10.78 -1.25
C TYR A 320 -0.25 -9.96 0.02
N LEU A 321 0.87 -9.25 0.15
CA LEU A 321 1.20 -8.43 1.33
C LEU A 321 0.16 -7.31 1.51
N VAL A 322 -0.17 -6.58 0.46
CA VAL A 322 -1.23 -5.56 0.46
C VAL A 322 -2.56 -6.14 0.92
N GLY A 323 -3.00 -7.24 0.33
CA GLY A 323 -4.30 -7.83 0.65
C GLY A 323 -4.38 -8.44 2.05
N VAL A 324 -3.26 -8.90 2.62
CA VAL A 324 -3.17 -9.37 4.00
C VAL A 324 -3.19 -8.20 4.96
N GLY A 325 -2.46 -7.11 4.66
CA GLY A 325 -2.48 -5.89 5.47
C GLY A 325 -3.90 -5.35 5.65
N GLY A 326 -4.61 -5.13 4.53
CA GLY A 326 -6.00 -4.68 4.57
C GLY A 326 -6.95 -5.64 5.27
N ALA A 327 -6.82 -6.95 5.01
CA ALA A 327 -7.68 -7.91 5.70
C ALA A 327 -7.51 -7.86 7.23
N ILE A 328 -6.28 -7.70 7.73
CA ILE A 328 -6.03 -7.57 9.17
C ILE A 328 -6.62 -6.26 9.72
N ALA A 329 -6.52 -5.16 8.97
CA ALA A 329 -7.10 -3.88 9.37
C ALA A 329 -8.63 -3.97 9.47
N ALA A 330 -9.29 -4.53 8.45
CA ALA A 330 -10.72 -4.79 8.47
C ALA A 330 -11.14 -5.71 9.62
N GLU A 331 -10.41 -6.81 9.88
CA GLU A 331 -10.70 -7.73 10.99
C GLU A 331 -10.64 -7.00 12.35
N LEU A 332 -9.61 -6.19 12.57
CA LEU A 332 -9.46 -5.40 13.81
C LEU A 332 -10.60 -4.39 13.96
N PHE A 333 -11.03 -3.77 12.87
CA PHE A 333 -12.19 -2.89 12.87
C PHE A 333 -13.48 -3.65 13.22
N LEU A 334 -13.76 -4.77 12.56
CA LEU A 334 -14.95 -5.59 12.80
C LEU A 334 -14.99 -6.15 14.23
N GLU A 335 -13.86 -6.40 14.83
CA GLU A 335 -13.75 -6.85 16.21
C GLU A 335 -13.96 -5.72 17.25
N GLY A 336 -13.97 -4.45 16.80
CA GLY A 336 -14.14 -3.27 17.66
C GLY A 336 -12.86 -2.80 18.33
N GLU A 337 -11.70 -3.23 17.81
CA GLU A 337 -10.39 -2.78 18.28
C GLU A 337 -10.05 -1.36 17.79
N VAL A 338 -10.68 -0.92 16.71
CA VAL A 338 -10.58 0.43 16.16
C VAL A 338 -11.90 1.15 16.39
N LYS A 339 -11.90 2.13 17.30
CA LYS A 339 -13.11 2.87 17.72
C LYS A 339 -13.14 4.32 17.25
N LYS A 340 -12.04 4.82 16.71
CA LYS A 340 -11.93 6.22 16.27
C LYS A 340 -12.81 6.46 15.06
N LYS A 341 -13.38 7.67 15.00
CA LYS A 341 -14.06 8.21 13.83
C LYS A 341 -13.12 9.13 13.06
N GLY A 342 -13.42 9.36 11.79
CA GLY A 342 -12.49 10.04 10.89
C GLY A 342 -11.49 9.09 10.23
N PHE A 343 -10.42 9.63 9.68
CA PHE A 343 -9.31 8.83 9.15
C PHE A 343 -8.56 8.15 10.29
N VAL A 344 -8.30 6.88 10.10
CA VAL A 344 -7.43 6.05 10.95
C VAL A 344 -6.33 5.49 10.07
N VAL A 345 -5.10 5.84 10.38
CA VAL A 345 -3.88 5.39 9.67
C VAL A 345 -3.23 4.22 10.41
N PRO A 346 -2.34 3.46 9.77
CA PRO A 346 -1.72 2.27 10.36
C PRO A 346 -0.99 2.54 11.68
N GLU A 347 -0.37 3.70 11.84
CA GLU A 347 0.29 4.09 13.09
C GLU A 347 -0.68 4.26 14.27
N GLN A 348 -1.96 4.32 14.01
CA GLN A 348 -3.01 4.40 15.03
C GLN A 348 -3.68 3.03 15.29
N MET A 349 -3.31 2.01 14.52
CA MET A 349 -3.78 0.64 14.74
C MET A 349 -3.14 0.04 15.99
N PRO A 350 -3.77 -0.97 16.61
CA PRO A 350 -3.14 -1.74 17.67
C PRO A 350 -2.02 -2.64 17.07
N ALA A 351 -0.82 -2.06 16.87
CA ALA A 351 0.29 -2.65 16.13
C ALA A 351 0.63 -4.08 16.59
N ASP A 352 0.66 -4.34 17.90
CA ASP A 352 0.96 -5.68 18.43
C ASP A 352 -0.09 -6.71 17.99
N LYS A 353 -1.38 -6.32 18.00
CA LYS A 353 -2.47 -7.19 17.55
C LYS A 353 -2.45 -7.39 16.04
N PHE A 354 -2.08 -6.35 15.30
CA PHE A 354 -1.90 -6.41 13.84
C PHE A 354 -0.78 -7.40 13.49
N ILE A 355 0.41 -7.19 14.06
CA ILE A 355 1.60 -8.00 13.80
C ILE A 355 1.38 -9.47 14.20
N ALA A 356 0.71 -9.73 15.33
CA ALA A 356 0.41 -11.09 15.79
C ALA A 356 -0.49 -11.90 14.84
N ARG A 357 -1.15 -11.26 13.88
CA ARG A 357 -2.00 -11.91 12.86
C ARG A 357 -1.23 -12.29 11.58
N LEU A 358 -0.15 -11.61 11.28
CA LEU A 358 0.64 -11.86 10.06
C LEU A 358 1.08 -13.33 9.92
N PRO A 359 1.64 -14.00 10.98
CA PRO A 359 2.00 -15.41 10.87
C PRO A 359 0.81 -16.34 10.60
N LYS A 360 -0.37 -16.03 11.14
CA LYS A 360 -1.60 -16.81 10.90
C LYS A 360 -2.07 -16.74 9.45
N LYS A 361 -1.60 -15.70 8.74
CA LYS A 361 -1.87 -15.47 7.32
C LYS A 361 -0.67 -15.82 6.43
N GLY A 362 0.31 -16.59 6.95
CA GLY A 362 1.45 -17.08 6.19
C GLY A 362 2.60 -16.09 6.02
N LEU A 363 2.59 -14.97 6.74
CA LEU A 363 3.66 -13.97 6.76
C LEU A 363 4.45 -14.07 8.06
N GLU A 364 5.56 -14.78 8.05
CA GLU A 364 6.46 -14.85 9.20
C GLU A 364 7.06 -13.48 9.47
N VAL A 365 6.95 -13.01 10.72
CA VAL A 365 7.56 -11.74 11.15
C VAL A 365 8.82 -12.03 11.94
N LYS A 366 9.92 -11.41 11.54
CA LYS A 366 11.20 -11.47 12.24
C LYS A 366 11.59 -10.11 12.77
N GLN A 367 12.25 -10.10 13.92
CA GLN A 367 12.71 -8.87 14.54
C GLN A 367 14.08 -9.07 15.18
N GLU A 368 14.96 -8.10 14.96
CA GLU A 368 16.27 -8.01 15.58
C GLU A 368 16.43 -6.69 16.34
N ILE A 369 17.10 -6.74 17.49
CA ILE A 369 17.47 -5.54 18.25
C ILE A 369 18.99 -5.54 18.38
N LYS A 370 19.64 -4.49 17.85
CA LYS A 370 21.09 -4.41 17.77
C LYS A 370 21.58 -3.05 18.28
N ALA A 371 22.56 -3.06 19.17
CA ALA A 371 23.32 -1.86 19.52
C ALA A 371 24.20 -1.45 18.31
N LEU A 372 24.19 -0.15 18.00
CA LEU A 372 24.96 0.45 16.89
C LEU A 372 26.24 1.10 17.41
#